data_b0358886ae21c343c7c4fb2682bee423
#
_entry.id   b0358886ae21c343c7c4fb2682bee423
#
_cell.length_a   1.000
_cell.length_b   1.000
_cell.length_c   1.000
_cell.angle_alpha   90.00
_cell.angle_beta   90.00
_cell.angle_gamma   90.00
#
_symmetry.space_group_name_H-M   'P 1'
#
loop_
_entity.id
_entity.type
_entity.pdbx_description
1 polymer ?
#
loop_
_entity_poly.entity_id
_entity_poly.type
_entity_poly.pdbx_seq_one_letter_code
_entity_poly.pdbx_strand_id
1 'polypeptide(L)'
;MVDINRRGALGSLLTGAGLAALPASSQAAAQMGTLPSKPTTGPTWAKGIEGQRKADLGDGTFLNPILAGDHPDPSILKDGDDYYMTNSSFDAYPGLLIWHSRDLVNWTPVTTTLKTNVGSIWAPELCKHEGRYYIYLPAKKPNNNTSYVIWADRIEGPWSEPIDLKLPRYIDPGHIVDETGERWLFLSGGDRIKLAPDGLSTVGQPEHVYDPWRYPDDWDVEGFSPEGPKVMRRGAYYYMITAVGGTAGPPTGHMVIVARAKSLAGPWEDHPRNPLVRTTDNAEKWWSRGHATLVEGPGGDWWTVYHGYENGYYTLGRQTLLAPVTWTADGWFDVGGGDLSKPLPKPKGGKPGPHGMALSDDFSTDKYGVQWNFFDPRPDEHQRITRAGDVLTLKGAGEAPSSGAPLIFVNGDQAYEIECEIEVDPETRAGLILFYDRQLYCGLGFDAKAFVTHQYGIERGRPANPHGARMLMRLRNTRHIVAFHTSGDGGKTWKRFDRGMEVSGYHHNVRGGFLMLKPGIYAAGKGSARFRGFKYRALD
;
A
#
# COMPACT_ATOMS: atom_id res chain seq x y z
N MET A 1 -38.02 -6.92 -3.50
CA MET A 1 -38.68 -8.24 -3.64
C MET A 1 -38.79 -8.55 -5.11
N VAL A 2 -37.84 -9.25 -5.70
CA VAL A 2 -38.04 -10.05 -6.91
C VAL A 2 -37.10 -11.24 -6.78
N ASP A 3 -37.71 -12.39 -6.65
CA ASP A 3 -37.12 -13.72 -6.51
C ASP A 3 -36.86 -14.28 -7.91
N ILE A 4 -35.69 -14.75 -8.24
CA ILE A 4 -35.48 -15.55 -9.46
C ILE A 4 -34.66 -16.80 -9.10
N ASN A 5 -35.42 -17.84 -8.83
CA ASN A 5 -35.00 -19.23 -8.80
C ASN A 5 -34.97 -19.78 -10.24
N ARG A 6 -33.83 -20.28 -10.73
CA ARG A 6 -33.79 -21.21 -11.87
C ARG A 6 -32.80 -22.33 -11.64
N ARG A 7 -33.32 -23.45 -11.18
CA ARG A 7 -32.72 -24.77 -11.36
C ARG A 7 -33.09 -25.28 -12.75
N GLY A 8 -32.14 -25.69 -13.55
CA GLY A 8 -32.33 -26.44 -14.79
C GLY A 8 -31.41 -27.65 -14.79
N ALA A 9 -32.01 -28.81 -14.67
CA ALA A 9 -31.37 -30.12 -14.80
C ALA A 9 -31.04 -30.41 -16.27
N LEU A 10 -29.89 -31.01 -16.54
CA LEU A 10 -29.59 -31.68 -17.81
C LEU A 10 -29.15 -33.11 -17.53
N GLY A 11 -29.91 -34.02 -18.10
CA GLY A 11 -29.78 -35.44 -17.93
C GLY A 11 -28.67 -36.07 -18.75
N SER A 12 -28.34 -37.24 -18.30
CA SER A 12 -27.36 -38.19 -18.81
C SER A 12 -27.73 -38.74 -20.21
N LEU A 13 -26.70 -38.87 -21.06
CA LEU A 13 -26.70 -39.86 -22.15
C LEU A 13 -25.34 -40.60 -22.14
N LEU A 14 -25.40 -41.83 -21.71
CA LEU A 14 -24.36 -42.86 -21.87
C LEU A 14 -24.50 -43.49 -23.26
N THR A 15 -23.41 -43.45 -24.04
CA THR A 15 -23.19 -44.45 -25.08
C THR A 15 -21.73 -44.88 -25.05
N GLY A 16 -21.50 -46.18 -24.85
CA GLY A 16 -20.18 -46.76 -24.80
C GLY A 16 -19.59 -47.02 -26.19
N ALA A 17 -18.29 -47.00 -26.27
CA ALA A 17 -17.53 -47.67 -27.33
C ALA A 17 -16.06 -47.88 -26.89
N GLY A 18 -15.62 -49.13 -26.90
CA GLY A 18 -14.37 -49.63 -27.42
C GLY A 18 -13.07 -49.23 -26.71
N LEU A 19 -12.54 -50.15 -25.86
CA LEU A 19 -11.12 -50.20 -25.51
C LEU A 19 -10.27 -50.57 -26.74
N ALA A 20 -9.42 -49.66 -27.18
CA ALA A 20 -8.26 -49.95 -28.01
C ALA A 20 -6.98 -49.66 -27.20
N ALA A 21 -6.17 -50.67 -26.98
CA ALA A 21 -4.86 -50.56 -26.34
C ALA A 21 -3.89 -49.81 -27.25
N LEU A 22 -3.28 -48.73 -26.74
CA LEU A 22 -2.15 -48.04 -27.37
C LEU A 22 -0.83 -48.44 -26.72
N PRO A 23 0.27 -48.52 -27.47
CA PRO A 23 1.55 -49.03 -26.96
C PRO A 23 2.26 -47.99 -26.08
N ALA A 24 3.02 -48.47 -25.13
CA ALA A 24 3.88 -47.69 -24.24
C ALA A 24 4.90 -46.86 -25.06
N SER A 25 4.74 -45.56 -25.05
CA SER A 25 5.74 -44.61 -25.59
C SER A 25 6.54 -44.01 -24.43
N SER A 26 7.84 -44.11 -24.58
CA SER A 26 8.95 -43.60 -23.79
C SER A 26 8.70 -42.24 -23.13
N GLN A 27 9.05 -42.17 -21.84
CA GLN A 27 9.20 -40.94 -21.07
C GLN A 27 10.32 -40.09 -21.71
N ALA A 28 9.95 -39.11 -22.51
CA ALA A 28 10.78 -37.95 -22.78
C ALA A 28 10.53 -36.95 -21.67
N ALA A 29 11.51 -36.75 -20.78
CA ALA A 29 11.52 -35.67 -19.81
C ALA A 29 11.45 -34.34 -20.59
N ALA A 30 10.29 -33.72 -20.62
CA ALA A 30 10.13 -32.38 -21.14
C ALA A 30 10.92 -31.42 -20.23
N GLN A 31 12.11 -31.01 -20.66
CA GLN A 31 12.73 -29.80 -20.18
C GLN A 31 11.72 -28.65 -20.45
N MET A 32 11.08 -28.18 -19.38
CA MET A 32 10.36 -26.91 -19.44
C MET A 32 11.40 -25.82 -19.72
N GLY A 33 11.55 -25.47 -20.98
CA GLY A 33 12.30 -24.32 -21.40
C GLY A 33 11.75 -23.10 -20.67
N THR A 34 12.61 -22.36 -19.99
CA THR A 34 12.36 -21.00 -19.56
C THR A 34 11.86 -20.24 -20.78
N LEU A 35 10.59 -19.82 -20.76
CA LEU A 35 10.09 -18.88 -21.78
C LEU A 35 11.05 -17.69 -21.78
N PRO A 36 11.64 -17.34 -22.93
CA PRO A 36 12.50 -16.17 -22.99
C PRO A 36 11.62 -14.96 -22.65
N SER A 37 11.94 -14.32 -21.52
CA SER A 37 11.41 -13.00 -21.22
C SER A 37 11.81 -12.11 -22.42
N LYS A 38 10.83 -11.62 -23.19
CA LYS A 38 11.10 -10.54 -24.16
C LYS A 38 11.82 -9.44 -23.40
N PRO A 39 12.98 -8.96 -23.85
CA PRO A 39 13.61 -7.81 -23.23
C PRO A 39 12.57 -6.67 -23.22
N THR A 40 12.26 -6.15 -22.07
CA THR A 40 11.49 -4.92 -21.94
C THR A 40 12.37 -3.82 -22.52
N THR A 41 12.02 -3.29 -23.69
CA THR A 41 12.75 -2.22 -24.39
C THR A 41 12.51 -0.83 -23.78
N GLY A 42 11.99 -0.76 -22.55
CA GLY A 42 11.72 0.47 -21.81
C GLY A 42 12.80 0.78 -20.77
N PRO A 43 12.81 2.01 -20.21
CA PRO A 43 13.69 2.37 -19.12
C PRO A 43 13.43 1.47 -17.91
N THR A 44 14.49 1.11 -17.21
CA THR A 44 14.44 0.25 -16.01
C THR A 44 14.81 1.06 -14.79
N TRP A 45 14.21 0.74 -13.64
CA TRP A 45 14.58 1.33 -12.35
C TRP A 45 16.03 1.01 -11.99
N ALA A 46 16.67 1.94 -11.30
CA ALA A 46 17.93 1.65 -10.63
C ALA A 46 17.74 0.59 -9.55
N LYS A 47 18.82 -0.10 -9.20
CA LYS A 47 18.82 -1.11 -8.14
C LYS A 47 19.24 -0.49 -6.82
N GLY A 48 18.33 -0.57 -5.84
CA GLY A 48 18.55 -0.16 -4.47
C GLY A 48 19.06 -1.28 -3.58
N ILE A 49 18.77 -1.17 -2.29
CA ILE A 49 19.08 -2.16 -1.27
C ILE A 49 18.43 -3.50 -1.65
N GLU A 50 19.18 -4.61 -1.57
CA GLU A 50 18.69 -5.97 -1.89
C GLU A 50 18.12 -6.13 -3.32
N GLY A 51 18.53 -5.24 -4.22
CA GLY A 51 18.06 -5.21 -5.60
C GLY A 51 16.70 -4.53 -5.80
N GLN A 52 16.10 -3.98 -4.74
CA GLN A 52 14.81 -3.30 -4.79
C GLN A 52 14.78 -2.19 -5.84
N ARG A 53 13.61 -1.92 -6.42
CA ARG A 53 13.42 -0.80 -7.35
C ARG A 53 13.75 0.53 -6.68
N LYS A 54 14.55 1.34 -7.34
CA LYS A 54 14.93 2.69 -6.90
C LYS A 54 14.59 3.70 -7.99
N ALA A 55 13.87 4.76 -7.62
CA ALA A 55 13.45 5.80 -8.55
C ALA A 55 14.62 6.59 -9.12
N ASP A 56 15.57 7.02 -8.29
CA ASP A 56 16.74 7.81 -8.67
C ASP A 56 17.67 7.01 -9.58
N LEU A 57 17.80 7.43 -10.85
CA LEU A 57 18.63 6.74 -11.84
C LEU A 57 20.12 7.12 -11.74
N GLY A 58 20.48 8.13 -10.93
CA GLY A 58 21.86 8.54 -10.70
C GLY A 58 22.44 9.48 -11.76
N ASP A 59 21.69 9.81 -12.78
CA ASP A 59 22.09 10.66 -13.93
C ASP A 59 21.41 12.04 -13.94
N GLY A 60 20.75 12.42 -12.84
CA GLY A 60 19.96 13.64 -12.73
C GLY A 60 18.48 13.45 -13.08
N THR A 61 18.08 12.21 -13.40
CA THR A 61 16.69 11.84 -13.66
C THR A 61 16.16 10.84 -12.66
N PHE A 62 14.84 10.68 -12.63
CA PHE A 62 14.16 9.64 -11.85
C PHE A 62 13.05 8.97 -12.66
N LEU A 63 12.71 7.74 -12.30
CA LEU A 63 11.61 6.98 -12.88
C LEU A 63 10.59 6.64 -11.78
N ASN A 64 9.33 7.04 -11.99
CA ASN A 64 8.25 6.70 -11.07
C ASN A 64 8.06 5.17 -10.90
N PRO A 65 7.68 4.67 -9.72
CA PRO A 65 7.21 5.42 -8.54
C PRO A 65 8.40 5.89 -7.68
N ILE A 66 8.21 6.99 -6.92
CA ILE A 66 9.19 7.45 -5.92
C ILE A 66 9.14 6.64 -4.64
N LEU A 67 8.00 6.03 -4.31
CA LEU A 67 7.86 4.95 -3.32
C LEU A 67 7.11 3.80 -3.96
N ALA A 68 7.80 2.69 -4.14
CA ALA A 68 7.25 1.48 -4.74
C ALA A 68 6.51 0.63 -3.69
N GLY A 69 5.43 -0.04 -4.10
CA GLY A 69 4.53 -0.76 -3.19
C GLY A 69 3.42 0.14 -2.66
N ASP A 70 2.66 -0.36 -1.69
CA ASP A 70 1.44 0.26 -1.19
C ASP A 70 1.72 1.50 -0.33
N HIS A 71 1.86 2.62 -0.99
CA HIS A 71 2.02 3.95 -0.42
C HIS A 71 0.99 4.92 -1.02
N PRO A 72 -0.32 4.66 -0.82
CA PRO A 72 -1.39 5.47 -1.40
C PRO A 72 -1.65 6.75 -0.60
N ASP A 73 -2.42 7.66 -1.23
CA ASP A 73 -2.98 8.85 -0.59
C ASP A 73 -1.90 9.70 0.10
N PRO A 74 -0.83 10.10 -0.61
CA PRO A 74 0.32 10.74 0.01
C PRO A 74 -0.01 12.12 0.56
N SER A 75 0.27 12.32 1.86
CA SER A 75 0.27 13.64 2.49
C SER A 75 1.72 14.04 2.77
N ILE A 76 2.18 15.10 2.11
CA ILE A 76 3.57 15.58 2.18
C ILE A 76 3.66 16.94 2.87
N LEU A 77 4.63 17.07 3.76
CA LEU A 77 4.98 18.28 4.50
C LEU A 77 6.41 18.71 4.18
N LYS A 78 6.59 19.98 3.80
CA LYS A 78 7.89 20.63 3.75
C LYS A 78 8.17 21.33 5.09
N ASP A 79 9.30 21.03 5.72
CA ASP A 79 9.75 21.63 6.97
C ASP A 79 11.23 22.07 6.84
N GLY A 80 11.43 23.31 6.42
CA GLY A 80 12.76 23.81 6.03
C GLY A 80 13.29 23.10 4.80
N ASP A 81 14.46 22.47 4.94
CA ASP A 81 15.10 21.65 3.88
C ASP A 81 14.60 20.20 3.86
N ASP A 82 13.81 19.81 4.83
CA ASP A 82 13.34 18.43 5.00
C ASP A 82 11.90 18.25 4.49
N TYR A 83 11.63 17.10 3.93
CA TYR A 83 10.31 16.67 3.47
C TYR A 83 9.91 15.43 4.24
N TYR A 84 8.70 15.45 4.75
CA TYR A 84 8.10 14.32 5.43
C TYR A 84 6.81 13.91 4.71
N MET A 85 6.58 12.61 4.60
CA MET A 85 5.40 12.07 3.94
C MET A 85 4.84 10.90 4.73
N THR A 86 3.52 10.80 4.79
CA THR A 86 2.81 9.62 5.29
C THR A 86 1.69 9.24 4.33
N ASN A 87 1.21 8.01 4.45
CA ASN A 87 0.27 7.39 3.52
C ASN A 87 -0.81 6.64 4.31
N SER A 88 -1.91 6.27 3.67
CA SER A 88 -2.88 5.33 4.25
C SER A 88 -2.19 4.04 4.68
N SER A 89 -2.52 3.53 5.85
CA SER A 89 -1.96 2.25 6.36
C SER A 89 -3.00 1.16 6.49
N PHE A 90 -4.27 1.50 6.26
CA PHE A 90 -5.42 0.59 6.37
C PHE A 90 -5.42 -0.22 7.67
N ASP A 91 -5.46 -1.54 7.55
CA ASP A 91 -5.53 -2.47 8.69
C ASP A 91 -4.14 -2.91 9.20
N ALA A 92 -3.04 -2.29 8.72
CA ALA A 92 -1.68 -2.60 9.14
C ALA A 92 -1.25 -1.75 10.34
N TYR A 93 -0.86 -2.40 11.45
CA TYR A 93 -0.46 -1.75 12.70
C TYR A 93 0.85 -2.31 13.28
N PRO A 94 1.71 -1.44 13.87
CA PRO A 94 1.62 0.03 13.95
C PRO A 94 1.50 0.66 12.56
N GLY A 95 0.70 1.74 12.44
CA GLY A 95 0.37 2.37 11.15
C GLY A 95 0.98 3.76 10.97
N LEU A 96 0.72 4.37 9.79
CA LEU A 96 1.14 5.72 9.44
C LEU A 96 2.66 5.91 9.57
N LEU A 97 3.42 5.17 8.75
CA LEU A 97 4.87 5.32 8.66
C LEU A 97 5.22 6.70 8.09
N ILE A 98 6.10 7.43 8.77
CA ILE A 98 6.67 8.68 8.27
C ILE A 98 7.91 8.35 7.42
N TRP A 99 7.94 8.90 6.23
CA TRP A 99 9.07 8.90 5.31
C TRP A 99 9.74 10.28 5.31
N HIS A 100 11.05 10.31 5.16
CA HIS A 100 11.87 11.53 5.09
C HIS A 100 12.65 11.60 3.78
N SER A 101 12.73 12.80 3.21
CA SER A 101 13.52 13.11 2.01
C SER A 101 14.11 14.52 2.08
N ARG A 102 15.14 14.77 1.26
CA ARG A 102 15.70 16.13 0.98
C ARG A 102 15.73 16.43 -0.52
N ASP A 103 15.16 15.57 -1.35
CA ASP A 103 15.15 15.76 -2.80
C ASP A 103 13.84 15.34 -3.47
N LEU A 104 12.81 14.92 -2.70
CA LEU A 104 11.52 14.40 -3.14
C LEU A 104 11.56 13.06 -3.90
N VAL A 105 12.74 12.53 -4.19
CA VAL A 105 12.93 11.30 -4.97
C VAL A 105 13.46 10.15 -4.11
N ASN A 106 14.41 10.46 -3.21
CA ASN A 106 14.98 9.47 -2.30
C ASN A 106 14.35 9.59 -0.91
N TRP A 107 13.74 8.51 -0.44
CA TRP A 107 12.97 8.47 0.81
C TRP A 107 13.46 7.38 1.74
N THR A 108 13.57 7.68 3.02
CA THR A 108 13.90 6.70 4.08
C THR A 108 12.86 6.73 5.18
N PRO A 109 12.55 5.59 5.82
CA PRO A 109 11.59 5.56 6.92
C PRO A 109 12.16 6.22 8.17
N VAL A 110 11.30 6.89 8.94
CA VAL A 110 11.64 7.55 10.20
C VAL A 110 11.04 6.80 11.39
N THR A 111 9.71 6.76 11.44
CA THR A 111 8.97 6.16 12.56
C THR A 111 7.52 5.88 12.16
N THR A 112 6.86 4.98 12.86
CA THR A 112 5.42 4.83 12.82
C THR A 112 4.76 5.65 13.92
N THR A 113 3.61 6.24 13.60
CA THR A 113 2.98 7.22 14.47
C THR A 113 1.76 6.69 15.22
N LEU A 114 1.06 5.69 14.68
CA LEU A 114 -0.18 5.17 15.24
C LEU A 114 0.01 3.72 15.72
N LYS A 115 0.03 3.52 17.03
CA LYS A 115 0.18 2.20 17.66
C LYS A 115 -1.16 1.54 17.99
N THR A 116 -2.12 2.34 18.45
CA THR A 116 -3.44 1.88 18.86
C THR A 116 -4.36 1.64 17.67
N ASN A 117 -4.89 0.44 17.54
CA ASN A 117 -5.85 0.10 16.47
C ASN A 117 -7.18 0.84 16.70
N VAL A 118 -7.46 1.83 15.86
CA VAL A 118 -8.72 2.58 15.83
C VAL A 118 -9.59 2.27 14.61
N GLY A 119 -9.21 1.27 13.80
CA GLY A 119 -9.90 0.84 12.58
C GLY A 119 -9.01 0.90 11.35
N SER A 120 -9.55 0.71 10.16
CA SER A 120 -8.84 0.84 8.90
C SER A 120 -8.52 2.32 8.64
N ILE A 121 -7.24 2.69 8.55
CA ILE A 121 -6.76 4.08 8.41
C ILE A 121 -6.64 4.46 6.94
N TRP A 122 -7.48 5.39 6.53
CA TRP A 122 -7.50 5.92 5.18
C TRP A 122 -6.69 7.22 5.10
N ALA A 123 -6.82 7.97 4.01
CA ALA A 123 -5.97 9.10 3.67
C ALA A 123 -5.73 10.11 4.81
N PRO A 124 -4.50 10.20 5.33
CA PRO A 124 -4.15 11.11 6.40
C PRO A 124 -3.84 12.52 5.89
N GLU A 125 -3.83 13.48 6.81
CA GLU A 125 -3.25 14.80 6.63
C GLU A 125 -2.12 15.04 7.61
N LEU A 126 -0.89 15.13 7.13
CA LEU A 126 0.29 15.50 7.92
C LEU A 126 0.54 17.00 7.80
N CYS A 127 0.50 17.73 8.91
CA CYS A 127 0.77 19.15 8.93
C CYS A 127 1.60 19.58 10.14
N LYS A 128 2.16 20.80 10.09
CA LYS A 128 2.87 21.43 11.20
C LYS A 128 2.22 22.78 11.51
N HIS A 129 1.97 23.06 12.78
CA HIS A 129 1.44 24.34 13.23
C HIS A 129 2.10 24.71 14.57
N GLU A 130 2.61 25.93 14.68
CA GLU A 130 3.27 26.47 15.88
C GLU A 130 4.32 25.54 16.50
N GLY A 131 5.15 24.93 15.62
CA GLY A 131 6.25 24.02 16.03
C GLY A 131 5.84 22.58 16.31
N ARG A 132 4.55 22.28 16.34
CA ARG A 132 4.00 20.94 16.62
C ARG A 132 3.52 20.25 15.34
N TYR A 133 3.73 18.95 15.23
CA TYR A 133 3.24 18.10 14.13
C TYR A 133 1.90 17.49 14.50
N TYR A 134 1.02 17.38 13.51
CA TYR A 134 -0.30 16.77 13.62
C TYR A 134 -0.53 15.82 12.46
N ILE A 135 -1.23 14.73 12.72
CA ILE A 135 -1.83 13.89 11.69
C ILE A 135 -3.32 13.78 11.97
N TYR A 136 -4.13 14.33 11.07
CA TYR A 136 -5.57 14.10 11.04
C TYR A 136 -5.82 12.87 10.19
N LEU A 137 -6.57 11.90 10.69
CA LEU A 137 -6.72 10.60 10.06
C LEU A 137 -8.15 10.07 10.19
N PRO A 138 -8.79 9.67 9.08
CA PRO A 138 -10.07 8.97 9.14
C PRO A 138 -9.84 7.50 9.44
N ALA A 139 -10.66 6.93 10.31
CA ALA A 139 -10.66 5.51 10.65
C ALA A 139 -12.00 4.88 10.33
N LYS A 140 -12.01 3.82 9.53
CA LYS A 140 -13.21 3.05 9.18
C LYS A 140 -13.33 1.80 10.06
N LYS A 141 -14.50 1.66 10.69
CA LYS A 141 -14.94 0.45 11.40
C LYS A 141 -16.27 -0.02 10.81
N PRO A 142 -16.65 -1.27 10.96
CA PRO A 142 -17.90 -1.80 10.37
C PRO A 142 -19.15 -0.97 10.67
N ASN A 143 -19.23 -0.33 11.84
CA ASN A 143 -20.42 0.40 12.30
C ASN A 143 -20.14 1.84 12.75
N ASN A 144 -18.90 2.33 12.64
CA ASN A 144 -18.56 3.67 13.10
C ASN A 144 -17.32 4.20 12.39
N ASN A 145 -17.53 5.11 11.46
CA ASN A 145 -16.43 5.86 10.85
C ASN A 145 -16.30 7.20 11.58
N THR A 146 -15.10 7.59 11.92
CA THR A 146 -14.80 8.91 12.49
C THR A 146 -13.38 9.33 12.13
N SER A 147 -13.08 10.60 12.32
CA SER A 147 -11.71 11.11 12.17
C SER A 147 -11.07 11.32 13.54
N TYR A 148 -9.80 11.00 13.62
CA TYR A 148 -8.96 11.21 14.80
C TYR A 148 -7.88 12.23 14.50
N VAL A 149 -7.25 12.75 15.55
CA VAL A 149 -5.98 13.49 15.47
C VAL A 149 -4.97 12.88 16.42
N ILE A 150 -3.73 12.77 15.96
CA ILE A 150 -2.54 12.50 16.79
C ILE A 150 -1.55 13.65 16.59
N TRP A 151 -0.70 13.90 17.58
CA TRP A 151 0.26 14.98 17.54
C TRP A 151 1.58 14.62 18.22
N ALA A 152 2.63 15.36 17.87
CA ALA A 152 3.95 15.24 18.48
C ALA A 152 4.70 16.58 18.40
N ASP A 153 5.59 16.85 19.36
CA ASP A 153 6.47 18.02 19.32
C ASP A 153 7.68 17.82 18.39
N ARG A 154 7.98 16.57 18.06
CA ARG A 154 9.04 16.17 17.10
C ARG A 154 8.49 15.14 16.13
N ILE A 155 8.96 15.16 14.89
CA ILE A 155 8.48 14.24 13.85
C ILE A 155 8.75 12.75 14.18
N GLU A 156 9.84 12.49 14.88
CA GLU A 156 10.18 11.13 15.35
C GLU A 156 9.30 10.67 16.53
N GLY A 157 8.56 11.59 17.12
CA GLY A 157 7.70 11.36 18.27
C GLY A 157 8.36 11.67 19.64
N PRO A 158 7.79 11.15 20.74
CA PRO A 158 6.64 10.25 20.78
C PRO A 158 5.35 10.93 20.28
N TRP A 159 4.55 10.18 19.53
CA TRP A 159 3.22 10.63 19.09
C TRP A 159 2.18 10.32 20.15
N SER A 160 1.16 11.19 20.27
CA SER A 160 0.07 11.05 21.22
C SER A 160 -0.82 9.85 20.90
N GLU A 161 -1.63 9.42 21.88
CA GLU A 161 -2.78 8.56 21.59
C GLU A 161 -3.81 9.28 20.72
N PRO A 162 -4.60 8.55 19.91
CA PRO A 162 -5.57 9.14 19.00
C PRO A 162 -6.75 9.79 19.75
N ILE A 163 -7.05 11.03 19.42
CA ILE A 163 -8.15 11.83 19.95
C ILE A 163 -9.28 11.85 18.90
N ASP A 164 -10.47 11.40 19.28
CA ASP A 164 -11.64 11.37 18.38
C ASP A 164 -12.21 12.78 18.17
N LEU A 165 -12.20 13.25 16.92
CA LEU A 165 -12.76 14.53 16.51
C LEU A 165 -14.29 14.51 16.34
N LYS A 166 -14.91 13.33 16.48
CA LYS A 166 -16.38 13.12 16.36
C LYS A 166 -16.94 13.62 15.02
N LEU A 167 -16.22 13.29 13.94
CA LEU A 167 -16.61 13.60 12.56
C LEU A 167 -17.07 12.33 11.84
N PRO A 168 -18.30 11.85 12.09
CA PRO A 168 -18.81 10.66 11.42
C PRO A 168 -19.01 10.92 9.92
N ARG A 169 -18.82 9.90 9.09
CA ARG A 169 -19.01 9.91 7.62
C ARG A 169 -17.91 10.58 6.80
N TYR A 170 -17.19 11.53 7.35
CA TYR A 170 -16.14 12.23 6.59
C TYR A 170 -14.86 11.40 6.50
N ILE A 171 -14.19 11.54 5.36
CA ILE A 171 -12.88 10.96 5.09
C ILE A 171 -11.94 12.06 4.60
N ASP A 172 -10.64 11.76 4.53
CA ASP A 172 -9.62 12.51 3.82
C ASP A 172 -9.53 14.00 4.22
N PRO A 173 -9.23 14.30 5.48
CA PRO A 173 -9.12 15.68 5.94
C PRO A 173 -7.97 16.41 5.23
N GLY A 174 -8.14 17.73 5.01
CA GLY A 174 -7.08 18.64 4.58
C GLY A 174 -7.01 19.84 5.52
N HIS A 175 -5.86 20.09 6.14
CA HIS A 175 -5.66 21.14 7.11
C HIS A 175 -5.16 22.44 6.46
N ILE A 176 -5.71 23.59 6.90
CA ILE A 176 -5.24 24.91 6.51
C ILE A 176 -5.42 25.89 7.67
N VAL A 177 -4.56 26.90 7.72
CA VAL A 177 -4.69 28.07 8.61
C VAL A 177 -5.05 29.27 7.72
N ASP A 178 -6.09 30.01 8.07
CA ASP A 178 -6.49 31.21 7.34
C ASP A 178 -5.64 32.43 7.72
N GLU A 179 -5.95 33.59 7.11
CA GLU A 179 -5.24 34.85 7.33
C GLU A 179 -5.46 35.44 8.73
N THR A 180 -6.44 34.98 9.46
CA THR A 180 -6.73 35.40 10.84
C THR A 180 -6.05 34.51 11.88
N GLY A 181 -5.40 33.40 11.43
CA GLY A 181 -4.79 32.38 12.28
C GLY A 181 -5.76 31.28 12.71
N GLU A 182 -7.00 31.28 12.21
CA GLU A 182 -7.95 30.23 12.50
C GLU A 182 -7.65 28.94 11.72
N ARG A 183 -7.82 27.80 12.37
CA ARG A 183 -7.52 26.47 11.81
C ARG A 183 -8.79 25.83 11.27
N TRP A 184 -8.67 25.22 10.09
CA TRP A 184 -9.78 24.56 9.40
C TRP A 184 -9.39 23.17 8.90
N LEU A 185 -10.34 22.25 8.92
CA LEU A 185 -10.27 21.00 8.16
C LEU A 185 -11.26 21.05 7.00
N PHE A 186 -10.76 20.89 5.80
CA PHE A 186 -11.57 20.53 4.64
C PHE A 186 -11.81 19.03 4.64
N LEU A 187 -12.99 18.62 4.21
CA LEU A 187 -13.52 17.27 4.33
C LEU A 187 -14.01 16.77 2.97
N SER A 188 -14.17 15.46 2.82
CA SER A 188 -14.76 14.89 1.60
C SER A 188 -16.13 15.51 1.29
N GLY A 189 -16.45 15.64 -0.01
CA GLY A 189 -17.72 16.18 -0.47
C GLY A 189 -17.81 17.69 -0.56
N GLY A 190 -16.73 18.45 -0.28
CA GLY A 190 -16.69 19.91 -0.38
C GLY A 190 -17.11 20.65 0.89
N ASP A 191 -17.09 19.94 2.02
CA ASP A 191 -17.38 20.50 3.33
C ASP A 191 -16.10 20.96 4.05
N ARG A 192 -16.23 21.83 5.06
CA ARG A 192 -15.16 22.19 5.99
C ARG A 192 -15.70 22.33 7.41
N ILE A 193 -14.80 22.26 8.39
CA ILE A 193 -15.11 22.53 9.80
C ILE A 193 -13.97 23.28 10.46
N LYS A 194 -14.32 24.18 11.37
CA LYS A 194 -13.34 24.89 12.18
C LYS A 194 -12.76 23.99 13.26
N LEU A 195 -11.47 24.11 13.52
CA LEU A 195 -10.79 23.51 14.65
C LEU A 195 -10.68 24.49 15.83
N ALA A 196 -10.59 23.94 17.03
CA ALA A 196 -10.11 24.69 18.19
C ALA A 196 -8.65 25.14 17.96
N PRO A 197 -8.15 26.20 18.66
CA PRO A 197 -6.80 26.71 18.43
C PRO A 197 -5.69 25.64 18.62
N ASP A 198 -5.87 24.69 19.55
CA ASP A 198 -4.93 23.60 19.75
C ASP A 198 -4.98 22.50 18.67
N GLY A 199 -6.00 22.55 17.79
CA GLY A 199 -6.19 21.57 16.71
C GLY A 199 -6.70 20.21 17.16
N LEU A 200 -7.09 20.04 18.41
CA LEU A 200 -7.44 18.74 19.01
C LEU A 200 -8.94 18.49 19.11
N SER A 201 -9.75 19.43 18.72
CA SER A 201 -11.21 19.32 18.69
C SER A 201 -11.81 20.20 17.59
N THR A 202 -13.06 19.94 17.23
CA THR A 202 -13.83 20.71 16.25
C THR A 202 -14.70 21.75 16.93
N VAL A 203 -15.02 22.86 16.23
CA VAL A 203 -15.88 23.94 16.69
C VAL A 203 -17.05 24.11 15.69
N GLY A 204 -18.27 24.07 16.20
CA GLY A 204 -19.47 24.20 15.38
C GLY A 204 -19.86 22.92 14.64
N GLN A 205 -20.48 23.10 13.49
CA GLN A 205 -20.91 22.03 12.60
C GLN A 205 -20.18 22.16 11.26
N PRO A 206 -19.98 21.06 10.51
CA PRO A 206 -19.48 21.15 9.13
C PRO A 206 -20.39 22.03 8.27
N GLU A 207 -19.77 22.85 7.43
CA GLU A 207 -20.43 23.71 6.45
C GLU A 207 -19.99 23.35 5.04
N HIS A 208 -20.95 23.33 4.11
CA HIS A 208 -20.68 23.09 2.70
C HIS A 208 -20.18 24.37 2.03
N VAL A 209 -19.05 24.32 1.34
CA VAL A 209 -18.41 25.50 0.73
C VAL A 209 -18.03 25.33 -0.74
N TYR A 210 -18.11 24.10 -1.26
CA TYR A 210 -17.70 23.82 -2.63
C TYR A 210 -18.45 22.64 -3.22
N ASP A 211 -19.04 22.80 -4.42
CA ASP A 211 -19.54 21.72 -5.25
C ASP A 211 -18.43 21.26 -6.19
N PRO A 212 -17.83 20.09 -5.98
CA PRO A 212 -16.70 19.64 -6.77
C PRO A 212 -17.03 19.46 -8.25
N TRP A 213 -16.11 19.91 -9.12
CA TRP A 213 -16.21 19.73 -10.57
C TRP A 213 -16.56 18.29 -10.94
N ARG A 214 -17.50 18.13 -11.85
CA ARG A 214 -17.98 16.81 -12.31
C ARG A 214 -17.52 16.54 -13.74
N TYR A 215 -16.98 15.34 -13.94
CA TYR A 215 -16.58 14.84 -15.26
C TYR A 215 -17.80 14.55 -16.16
N PRO A 216 -17.63 14.51 -17.50
CA PRO A 216 -18.67 14.13 -18.45
C PRO A 216 -19.25 12.74 -18.18
N ASP A 217 -20.54 12.57 -18.41
CA ASP A 217 -21.28 11.33 -18.09
C ASP A 217 -20.88 10.12 -18.95
N ASP A 218 -20.21 10.34 -20.09
CA ASP A 218 -19.71 9.31 -21.00
C ASP A 218 -18.31 8.78 -20.65
N TRP A 219 -17.73 9.23 -19.53
CA TRP A 219 -16.44 8.73 -19.07
C TRP A 219 -16.57 7.45 -18.25
N ASP A 220 -15.68 6.48 -18.50
CA ASP A 220 -15.57 5.26 -17.71
C ASP A 220 -14.97 5.55 -16.34
N VAL A 221 -15.82 5.71 -15.34
CA VAL A 221 -15.48 6.06 -13.97
C VAL A 221 -16.31 5.21 -13.00
N GLU A 222 -15.69 4.78 -11.90
CA GLU A 222 -16.36 3.93 -10.90
C GLU A 222 -17.54 4.63 -10.22
N GLY A 223 -17.36 5.93 -9.90
CA GLY A 223 -18.36 6.75 -9.23
C GLY A 223 -17.83 8.15 -8.97
N PHE A 224 -18.67 9.10 -8.60
CA PHE A 224 -18.25 10.49 -8.46
C PHE A 224 -17.24 10.70 -7.31
N SER A 225 -17.51 10.20 -6.13
CA SER A 225 -16.62 10.11 -4.96
C SER A 225 -15.64 11.29 -4.78
N PRO A 226 -16.10 12.54 -4.54
CA PRO A 226 -15.20 13.65 -4.28
C PRO A 226 -14.54 13.50 -2.91
N GLU A 227 -13.20 13.44 -2.90
CA GLU A 227 -12.40 13.12 -1.73
C GLU A 227 -11.03 13.81 -1.77
N GLY A 228 -10.21 13.67 -0.71
CA GLY A 228 -8.83 14.12 -0.68
C GLY A 228 -8.60 15.63 -0.78
N PRO A 229 -9.42 16.52 -0.20
CA PRO A 229 -9.19 17.95 -0.31
C PRO A 229 -7.90 18.36 0.40
N LYS A 230 -6.90 18.79 -0.36
CA LYS A 230 -5.67 19.42 0.14
C LYS A 230 -5.71 20.89 -0.19
N VAL A 231 -5.57 21.73 0.83
CA VAL A 231 -5.71 23.19 0.66
C VAL A 231 -4.40 23.89 0.98
N MET A 232 -4.00 24.80 0.09
CA MET A 232 -2.83 25.66 0.30
C MET A 232 -3.12 27.10 -0.11
N ARG A 233 -2.34 28.04 0.43
CA ARG A 233 -2.39 29.45 0.03
C ARG A 233 -1.18 29.81 -0.81
N ARG A 234 -1.43 30.52 -1.93
CA ARG A 234 -0.37 31.14 -2.73
C ARG A 234 -0.84 32.48 -3.29
N GLY A 235 -0.12 33.53 -2.96
CA GLY A 235 -0.51 34.88 -3.33
C GLY A 235 -1.89 35.29 -2.76
N ALA A 236 -2.77 35.71 -3.63
CA ALA A 236 -4.11 36.17 -3.26
C ALA A 236 -5.16 35.03 -3.20
N TYR A 237 -4.78 33.80 -3.49
CA TYR A 237 -5.72 32.68 -3.60
C TYR A 237 -5.38 31.53 -2.66
N TYR A 238 -6.43 30.86 -2.20
CA TYR A 238 -6.41 29.49 -1.72
C TYR A 238 -6.65 28.56 -2.91
N TYR A 239 -5.93 27.46 -2.95
CA TYR A 239 -6.07 26.39 -3.94
C TYR A 239 -6.49 25.13 -3.21
N MET A 240 -7.55 24.50 -3.68
CA MET A 240 -8.02 23.21 -3.21
C MET A 240 -7.78 22.18 -4.29
N ILE A 241 -7.01 21.15 -3.96
CA ILE A 241 -6.72 20.02 -4.81
C ILE A 241 -7.59 18.87 -4.30
N THR A 242 -8.43 18.30 -5.14
CA THR A 242 -9.40 17.27 -4.77
C THR A 242 -9.30 16.10 -5.73
N ALA A 243 -9.59 14.91 -5.26
CA ALA A 243 -9.76 13.74 -6.11
C ALA A 243 -11.25 13.49 -6.40
N VAL A 244 -11.55 13.02 -7.59
CA VAL A 244 -12.88 12.52 -7.97
C VAL A 244 -12.75 11.23 -8.77
N GLY A 245 -13.80 10.40 -8.79
CA GLY A 245 -13.92 9.28 -9.70
C GLY A 245 -13.60 7.90 -9.13
N GLY A 246 -13.42 7.73 -7.85
CA GLY A 246 -13.06 6.44 -7.22
C GLY A 246 -11.64 5.97 -7.60
N THR A 247 -10.96 5.29 -6.68
CA THR A 247 -9.54 4.95 -6.84
C THR A 247 -9.27 3.53 -7.33
N ALA A 248 -10.30 2.76 -7.62
CA ALA A 248 -10.22 1.40 -8.18
C ALA A 248 -11.13 1.28 -9.40
N GLY A 249 -11.56 0.07 -9.78
CA GLY A 249 -12.43 -0.10 -10.96
C GLY A 249 -11.69 0.20 -12.27
N PRO A 250 -12.26 1.01 -13.18
CA PRO A 250 -11.63 1.31 -14.46
C PRO A 250 -10.28 2.01 -14.29
N PRO A 251 -9.27 1.70 -15.11
CA PRO A 251 -7.98 2.41 -15.10
C PRO A 251 -8.09 3.93 -15.22
N THR A 252 -9.15 4.40 -15.88
CA THR A 252 -9.47 5.81 -16.16
C THR A 252 -10.30 6.49 -15.08
N GLY A 253 -10.60 5.79 -13.97
CA GLY A 253 -11.57 6.22 -12.98
C GLY A 253 -11.11 7.41 -12.15
N HIS A 254 -10.00 7.31 -11.46
CA HIS A 254 -9.55 8.33 -10.51
C HIS A 254 -8.81 9.49 -11.19
N MET A 255 -9.00 10.71 -10.65
CA MET A 255 -8.41 11.91 -11.26
C MET A 255 -8.22 13.04 -10.22
N VAL A 256 -7.35 14.00 -10.55
CA VAL A 256 -7.11 15.20 -9.75
C VAL A 256 -7.79 16.40 -10.38
N ILE A 257 -8.62 17.08 -9.61
CA ILE A 257 -9.24 18.36 -9.95
C ILE A 257 -8.72 19.47 -9.02
N VAL A 258 -8.84 20.71 -9.47
CA VAL A 258 -8.39 21.89 -8.73
C VAL A 258 -9.43 22.98 -8.78
N ALA A 259 -9.62 23.65 -7.66
CA ALA A 259 -10.36 24.89 -7.56
C ALA A 259 -9.54 25.93 -6.79
N ARG A 260 -9.85 27.25 -6.98
CA ARG A 260 -9.27 28.34 -6.20
C ARG A 260 -10.32 29.30 -5.69
N ALA A 261 -10.04 29.97 -4.59
CA ALA A 261 -10.88 31.03 -4.03
C ALA A 261 -10.03 32.09 -3.35
N LYS A 262 -10.60 33.28 -3.17
CA LYS A 262 -9.98 34.37 -2.36
C LYS A 262 -10.25 34.22 -0.87
N SER A 263 -11.20 33.37 -0.50
CA SER A 263 -11.58 33.07 0.88
C SER A 263 -11.82 31.55 1.01
N LEU A 264 -11.54 31.00 2.17
CA LEU A 264 -11.84 29.59 2.45
C LEU A 264 -13.34 29.26 2.42
N ALA A 265 -14.22 30.28 2.56
CA ALA A 265 -15.66 30.14 2.39
C ALA A 265 -16.12 30.18 0.92
N GLY A 266 -15.20 30.37 -0.01
CA GLY A 266 -15.52 30.56 -1.43
C GLY A 266 -15.87 32.02 -1.80
N PRO A 267 -16.51 32.27 -2.95
CA PRO A 267 -16.83 31.25 -3.94
C PRO A 267 -15.58 30.62 -4.56
N TRP A 268 -15.63 29.31 -4.76
CA TRP A 268 -14.56 28.54 -5.41
C TRP A 268 -14.76 28.53 -6.93
N GLU A 269 -13.69 28.81 -7.66
CA GLU A 269 -13.61 28.80 -9.12
C GLU A 269 -12.88 27.53 -9.56
N ASP A 270 -13.51 26.70 -10.39
CA ASP A 270 -12.90 25.50 -10.96
C ASP A 270 -11.78 25.85 -11.94
N HIS A 271 -10.74 25.04 -11.94
CA HIS A 271 -9.70 25.14 -12.95
C HIS A 271 -10.29 24.89 -14.35
N PRO A 272 -10.03 25.76 -15.35
CA PRO A 272 -10.68 25.68 -16.67
C PRO A 272 -10.31 24.41 -17.47
N ARG A 273 -9.29 23.69 -17.01
CA ARG A 273 -8.83 22.45 -17.66
C ARG A 273 -8.91 21.23 -16.74
N ASN A 274 -9.82 21.24 -15.75
CA ASN A 274 -10.05 20.04 -14.96
C ASN A 274 -10.44 18.83 -15.84
N PRO A 275 -9.92 17.62 -15.54
CA PRO A 275 -8.98 17.28 -14.48
C PRO A 275 -7.52 17.52 -14.89
N LEU A 276 -6.64 17.88 -13.95
CA LEU A 276 -5.21 18.11 -14.21
C LEU A 276 -4.40 16.83 -14.29
N VAL A 277 -4.84 15.77 -13.63
CA VAL A 277 -4.25 14.42 -13.70
C VAL A 277 -5.37 13.42 -13.95
N ARG A 278 -5.23 12.61 -14.97
CA ARG A 278 -6.12 11.48 -15.29
C ARG A 278 -5.37 10.46 -16.13
N THR A 279 -5.70 9.20 -15.97
CA THR A 279 -5.38 8.15 -16.95
C THR A 279 -6.43 8.20 -18.04
N THR A 280 -6.01 8.31 -19.30
CA THR A 280 -6.91 8.45 -20.45
C THR A 280 -6.98 7.20 -21.32
N ASP A 281 -5.98 6.32 -21.19
CA ASP A 281 -5.87 5.08 -21.93
C ASP A 281 -5.43 3.94 -20.97
N ASN A 282 -6.08 2.79 -21.07
CA ASN A 282 -5.74 1.61 -20.27
C ASN A 282 -4.40 0.95 -20.67
N ALA A 283 -3.77 1.40 -21.76
CA ALA A 283 -2.39 1.02 -22.10
C ALA A 283 -1.33 1.83 -21.34
N GLU A 284 -1.71 2.94 -20.66
CA GLU A 284 -0.78 3.71 -19.84
C GLU A 284 -0.18 2.85 -18.72
N LYS A 285 1.05 3.22 -18.30
CA LYS A 285 1.78 2.52 -17.23
C LYS A 285 1.11 2.65 -15.88
N TRP A 286 0.50 3.80 -15.59
CA TRP A 286 -0.09 4.14 -14.31
C TRP A 286 -1.58 4.39 -14.44
N TRP A 287 -2.36 3.65 -13.64
CA TRP A 287 -3.81 3.64 -13.65
C TRP A 287 -4.40 4.33 -12.43
N SER A 288 -5.63 4.84 -12.55
CA SER A 288 -6.38 5.46 -11.46
C SER A 288 -5.53 6.48 -10.68
N ARG A 289 -4.96 7.43 -11.42
CA ARG A 289 -4.05 8.46 -10.87
C ARG A 289 -4.85 9.56 -10.17
N GLY A 290 -4.66 9.73 -8.87
CA GLY A 290 -5.39 10.73 -8.10
C GLY A 290 -4.83 10.95 -6.70
N HIS A 291 -5.60 11.67 -5.88
CA HIS A 291 -5.32 11.97 -4.47
C HIS A 291 -3.99 12.71 -4.29
N ALA A 292 -3.94 13.95 -4.80
CA ALA A 292 -2.69 14.71 -4.93
C ALA A 292 -2.46 15.68 -3.78
N THR A 293 -1.18 15.88 -3.42
CA THR A 293 -0.71 16.98 -2.56
C THR A 293 0.37 17.77 -3.30
N LEU A 294 0.27 19.09 -3.30
CA LEU A 294 1.29 20.00 -3.86
C LEU A 294 2.40 20.27 -2.84
N VAL A 295 3.62 20.46 -3.35
CA VAL A 295 4.78 20.84 -2.54
C VAL A 295 5.76 21.68 -3.34
N GLU A 296 6.35 22.68 -2.69
CA GLU A 296 7.48 23.42 -3.24
C GLU A 296 8.76 22.61 -3.07
N GLY A 297 9.46 22.37 -4.18
CA GLY A 297 10.71 21.61 -4.21
C GLY A 297 11.89 22.36 -3.62
N PRO A 298 13.05 21.70 -3.45
CA PRO A 298 14.23 22.28 -2.81
C PRO A 298 14.80 23.51 -3.52
N GLY A 299 14.62 23.61 -4.84
CA GLY A 299 15.07 24.74 -5.67
C GLY A 299 13.99 25.79 -5.93
N GLY A 300 12.84 25.73 -5.25
CA GLY A 300 11.71 26.63 -5.46
C GLY A 300 10.82 26.27 -6.66
N ASP A 301 11.13 25.20 -7.37
CA ASP A 301 10.26 24.58 -8.36
C ASP A 301 9.11 23.84 -7.64
N TRP A 302 7.99 23.64 -8.34
CA TRP A 302 6.80 23.04 -7.74
C TRP A 302 6.56 21.63 -8.24
N TRP A 303 6.07 20.78 -7.32
CA TRP A 303 5.84 19.38 -7.55
C TRP A 303 4.51 18.93 -6.96
N THR A 304 3.98 17.82 -7.45
CA THR A 304 2.84 17.15 -6.84
C THR A 304 3.16 15.68 -6.65
N VAL A 305 2.79 15.16 -5.48
CA VAL A 305 2.75 13.72 -5.22
C VAL A 305 1.30 13.25 -5.32
N TYR A 306 1.07 12.09 -5.89
CA TYR A 306 -0.23 11.43 -5.97
C TYR A 306 -0.02 9.93 -6.13
N HIS A 307 -1.07 9.15 -6.06
CA HIS A 307 -0.92 7.71 -6.24
C HIS A 307 -1.39 7.21 -7.60
N GLY A 308 -0.98 5.97 -7.95
CA GLY A 308 -1.47 5.22 -9.09
C GLY A 308 -1.18 3.73 -8.94
N TYR A 309 -2.04 2.91 -9.55
CA TYR A 309 -1.74 1.49 -9.74
C TYR A 309 -0.80 1.30 -10.91
N GLU A 310 0.13 0.36 -10.79
CA GLU A 310 0.96 -0.06 -11.91
C GLU A 310 0.18 -1.03 -12.79
N ASN A 311 0.10 -0.72 -14.10
CA ASN A 311 -0.57 -1.56 -15.10
C ASN A 311 -0.09 -3.01 -15.02
N GLY A 312 -1.01 -3.94 -14.84
CA GLY A 312 -0.76 -5.37 -14.67
C GLY A 312 -0.35 -5.78 -13.24
N TYR A 313 -0.24 -4.83 -12.29
CA TYR A 313 0.24 -5.11 -10.91
C TYR A 313 -0.62 -4.46 -9.82
N TYR A 314 -1.93 -4.59 -9.89
CA TYR A 314 -2.83 -4.18 -8.79
C TYR A 314 -2.45 -4.82 -7.44
N THR A 315 -1.79 -5.97 -7.47
CA THR A 315 -1.31 -6.67 -6.26
C THR A 315 -0.27 -5.90 -5.46
N LEU A 316 0.44 -4.93 -6.08
CA LEU A 316 1.39 -4.04 -5.40
C LEU A 316 0.72 -2.85 -4.69
N GLY A 317 -0.61 -2.72 -4.78
CA GLY A 317 -1.31 -1.57 -4.25
C GLY A 317 -1.07 -0.30 -5.05
N ARG A 318 -1.43 0.84 -4.45
CA ARG A 318 -1.28 2.18 -5.05
C ARG A 318 0.07 2.75 -4.65
N GLN A 319 0.90 3.05 -5.64
CA GLN A 319 2.29 3.49 -5.45
C GLN A 319 2.37 5.02 -5.56
N THR A 320 3.26 5.65 -4.81
CA THR A 320 3.41 7.12 -4.83
C THR A 320 4.19 7.57 -6.06
N LEU A 321 3.61 8.47 -6.81
CA LEU A 321 4.15 9.09 -8.03
C LEU A 321 4.50 10.55 -7.77
N LEU A 322 5.46 11.09 -8.52
CA LEU A 322 5.90 12.48 -8.48
C LEU A 322 5.84 13.09 -9.88
N ALA A 323 5.27 14.28 -10.01
CA ALA A 323 5.22 15.03 -11.26
C ALA A 323 5.52 16.52 -11.05
N PRO A 324 6.16 17.19 -12.04
CA PRO A 324 6.43 18.61 -11.96
C PRO A 324 5.15 19.44 -12.12
N VAL A 325 5.12 20.60 -11.49
CA VAL A 325 4.03 21.56 -11.55
C VAL A 325 4.54 22.89 -12.09
N THR A 326 3.80 23.51 -12.99
CA THR A 326 4.16 24.80 -13.59
C THR A 326 3.04 25.82 -13.32
N TRP A 327 3.36 26.90 -12.64
CA TRP A 327 2.44 28.02 -12.41
C TRP A 327 2.32 28.88 -13.66
N THR A 328 1.10 29.21 -14.03
CA THR A 328 0.77 30.04 -15.21
C THR A 328 0.60 31.52 -14.82
N ALA A 329 0.69 32.42 -15.81
CA ALA A 329 0.62 33.87 -15.56
C ALA A 329 -0.72 34.35 -14.99
N ASP A 330 -1.80 33.62 -15.26
CA ASP A 330 -3.16 33.89 -14.73
C ASP A 330 -3.39 33.32 -13.30
N GLY A 331 -2.31 32.81 -12.69
CA GLY A 331 -2.32 32.29 -11.33
C GLY A 331 -2.88 30.90 -11.15
N TRP A 332 -3.11 30.13 -12.23
CA TRP A 332 -3.36 28.71 -12.17
C TRP A 332 -2.06 27.90 -12.23
N PHE A 333 -2.16 26.60 -12.19
CA PHE A 333 -1.02 25.71 -12.43
C PHE A 333 -1.41 24.50 -13.28
N ASP A 334 -0.42 23.93 -13.93
CA ASP A 334 -0.52 22.70 -14.68
C ASP A 334 0.33 21.62 -14.06
N VAL A 335 -0.13 20.39 -14.14
CA VAL A 335 0.66 19.20 -13.81
C VAL A 335 1.31 18.66 -15.08
N GLY A 336 2.64 18.62 -15.07
CA GLY A 336 3.46 18.11 -16.18
C GLY A 336 3.81 16.63 -16.00
N GLY A 337 4.90 16.24 -16.67
CA GLY A 337 5.45 14.88 -16.60
C GLY A 337 5.08 13.98 -17.77
N GLY A 338 3.96 14.28 -18.45
CA GLY A 338 3.57 13.52 -19.65
C GLY A 338 3.48 12.01 -19.41
N ASP A 339 4.23 11.23 -20.16
CA ASP A 339 4.33 9.77 -20.02
C ASP A 339 5.23 9.39 -18.83
N LEU A 340 4.63 9.10 -17.69
CA LEU A 340 5.33 8.71 -16.46
C LEU A 340 6.00 7.32 -16.51
N SER A 341 5.91 6.61 -17.63
CA SER A 341 6.73 5.42 -17.87
C SER A 341 8.17 5.77 -18.28
N LYS A 342 8.45 7.05 -18.48
CA LYS A 342 9.76 7.57 -18.90
C LYS A 342 10.44 8.32 -17.76
N PRO A 343 11.78 8.40 -17.76
CA PRO A 343 12.53 9.21 -16.81
C PRO A 343 12.15 10.70 -16.89
N LEU A 344 12.06 11.33 -15.73
CA LEU A 344 11.83 12.76 -15.56
C LEU A 344 13.06 13.42 -14.91
N PRO A 345 13.37 14.70 -15.22
CA PRO A 345 14.37 15.44 -14.47
C PRO A 345 14.02 15.51 -12.98
N LYS A 346 15.00 15.36 -12.10
CA LYS A 346 14.82 15.49 -10.66
C LYS A 346 14.50 16.93 -10.25
N PRO A 347 13.83 17.15 -9.09
CA PRO A 347 13.71 18.46 -8.47
C PRO A 347 15.06 19.15 -8.32
N LYS A 348 15.11 20.46 -8.64
CA LYS A 348 16.35 21.23 -8.55
C LYS A 348 16.74 21.45 -7.09
N GLY A 349 18.06 21.59 -6.83
CA GLY A 349 18.58 21.95 -5.51
C GLY A 349 18.44 20.88 -4.43
N GLY A 350 17.90 19.72 -4.75
CA GLY A 350 17.76 18.61 -3.82
C GLY A 350 19.12 18.00 -3.41
N LYS A 351 19.18 17.53 -2.17
CA LYS A 351 20.33 16.78 -1.65
C LYS A 351 20.05 15.28 -1.70
N PRO A 352 20.65 14.53 -2.66
CA PRO A 352 20.41 13.09 -2.74
C PRO A 352 20.78 12.39 -1.43
N GLY A 353 19.95 11.46 -1.01
CA GLY A 353 20.13 10.67 0.21
C GLY A 353 19.99 9.17 -0.06
N PRO A 354 20.05 8.35 0.99
CA PRO A 354 19.67 6.93 0.88
C PRO A 354 18.19 6.80 0.49
N HIS A 355 17.82 5.64 -0.07
CA HIS A 355 16.45 5.33 -0.46
C HIS A 355 16.05 3.94 0.03
N GLY A 356 14.81 3.85 0.56
CA GLY A 356 14.24 2.59 1.05
C GLY A 356 14.85 2.10 2.36
N MET A 357 14.63 0.85 2.65
CA MET A 357 15.18 0.12 3.80
C MET A 357 15.45 -1.33 3.41
N ALA A 358 16.33 -1.98 4.15
CA ALA A 358 16.53 -3.42 4.01
C ALA A 358 15.27 -4.16 4.52
N LEU A 359 14.72 -5.02 3.66
CA LEU A 359 13.59 -5.89 3.98
C LEU A 359 14.03 -7.25 4.56
N SER A 360 15.31 -7.60 4.43
CA SER A 360 15.90 -8.68 5.21
C SER A 360 15.98 -8.30 6.69
N ASP A 361 15.79 -9.28 7.56
CA ASP A 361 15.81 -9.07 9.00
C ASP A 361 16.49 -10.26 9.68
N ASP A 362 17.60 -10.00 10.37
CA ASP A 362 18.24 -10.99 11.23
C ASP A 362 17.65 -11.04 12.64
N PHE A 363 16.62 -10.21 12.89
CA PHE A 363 15.90 -10.06 14.15
C PHE A 363 16.72 -9.55 15.32
N SER A 364 17.95 -9.09 15.10
CA SER A 364 18.82 -8.51 16.13
C SER A 364 18.36 -7.11 16.57
N THR A 365 17.62 -6.42 15.72
CA THR A 365 17.07 -5.07 15.97
C THR A 365 15.54 -5.07 15.88
N ASP A 366 14.91 -4.07 16.49
CA ASP A 366 13.45 -3.94 16.42
C ASP A 366 13.03 -3.20 15.16
N LYS A 367 12.41 -3.92 14.23
CA LYS A 367 11.79 -3.37 13.02
C LYS A 367 10.25 -3.39 13.06
N TYR A 368 9.67 -3.71 14.24
CA TYR A 368 8.22 -3.70 14.42
C TYR A 368 7.67 -2.28 14.26
N GLY A 369 6.68 -2.14 13.39
CA GLY A 369 6.10 -0.89 12.98
C GLY A 369 6.76 -0.29 11.73
N VAL A 370 8.09 -0.31 11.62
CA VAL A 370 8.76 0.24 10.44
C VAL A 370 8.71 -0.73 9.25
N GLN A 371 9.06 -1.98 9.46
CA GLN A 371 8.95 -3.05 8.47
C GLN A 371 7.75 -3.97 8.77
N TRP A 372 7.71 -4.54 9.96
CA TRP A 372 6.73 -5.56 10.35
C TRP A 372 5.48 -4.94 10.98
N ASN A 373 4.32 -5.30 10.45
CA ASN A 373 3.02 -4.86 10.95
C ASN A 373 2.11 -6.08 11.12
N PHE A 374 1.26 -6.08 12.14
CA PHE A 374 0.15 -7.02 12.20
C PHE A 374 -1.03 -6.51 11.36
N PHE A 375 -1.77 -7.43 10.76
CA PHE A 375 -3.03 -7.12 10.08
C PHE A 375 -4.18 -7.10 11.10
N ASP A 376 -4.87 -5.97 11.23
CA ASP A 376 -6.03 -5.74 12.11
C ASP A 376 -5.84 -6.38 13.50
N PRO A 377 -4.81 -5.95 14.25
CA PRO A 377 -4.43 -6.58 15.52
C PRO A 377 -5.40 -6.24 16.64
N ARG A 378 -5.50 -7.15 17.60
CA ARG A 378 -6.05 -6.86 18.93
C ARG A 378 -5.09 -5.94 19.71
N PRO A 379 -5.55 -5.28 20.78
CA PRO A 379 -4.69 -4.35 21.56
C PRO A 379 -3.41 -5.00 22.11
N ASP A 380 -3.43 -6.28 22.42
CA ASP A 380 -2.33 -7.06 22.98
C ASP A 380 -1.52 -7.87 21.95
N GLU A 381 -1.82 -7.75 20.67
CA GLU A 381 -1.23 -8.57 19.62
C GLU A 381 0.31 -8.46 19.55
N HIS A 382 0.87 -7.29 19.86
CA HIS A 382 2.31 -7.07 19.91
C HIS A 382 3.04 -7.95 20.93
N GLN A 383 2.35 -8.39 21.99
CA GLN A 383 2.89 -9.29 23.03
C GLN A 383 3.16 -10.71 22.50
N ARG A 384 2.69 -11.04 21.31
CA ARG A 384 3.02 -12.30 20.64
C ARG A 384 4.45 -12.34 20.13
N ILE A 385 5.10 -11.18 19.99
CA ILE A 385 6.48 -11.08 19.51
C ILE A 385 7.43 -11.06 20.71
N THR A 386 8.42 -11.97 20.69
CA THR A 386 9.57 -11.91 21.58
C THR A 386 10.84 -12.02 20.74
N ARG A 387 11.86 -11.24 21.04
CA ARG A 387 13.16 -11.30 20.39
C ARG A 387 14.24 -11.70 21.41
N ALA A 388 15.12 -12.61 20.99
CA ALA A 388 16.26 -13.03 21.78
C ALA A 388 17.43 -13.34 20.85
N GLY A 389 18.46 -12.50 20.86
CA GLY A 389 19.56 -12.57 19.89
C GLY A 389 19.05 -12.37 18.47
N ASP A 390 19.31 -13.33 17.60
CA ASP A 390 18.93 -13.40 16.18
C ASP A 390 17.63 -14.18 15.93
N VAL A 391 16.80 -14.34 16.96
CA VAL A 391 15.56 -15.13 16.89
C VAL A 391 14.35 -14.25 17.17
N LEU A 392 13.41 -14.23 16.23
CA LEU A 392 12.06 -13.76 16.47
C LEU A 392 11.17 -14.96 16.84
N THR A 393 10.60 -14.93 18.02
CA THR A 393 9.58 -15.90 18.45
C THR A 393 8.20 -15.25 18.30
N LEU A 394 7.32 -15.88 17.53
CA LEU A 394 5.94 -15.49 17.34
C LEU A 394 5.03 -16.53 17.98
N LYS A 395 4.33 -16.13 19.05
CA LYS A 395 3.30 -16.96 19.68
C LYS A 395 2.16 -17.19 18.69
N GLY A 396 1.70 -18.43 18.59
CA GLY A 396 0.58 -18.81 17.74
C GLY A 396 -0.72 -18.10 18.16
N ALA A 397 -1.56 -17.80 17.19
CA ALA A 397 -2.90 -17.27 17.40
C ALA A 397 -3.86 -17.81 16.35
N GLY A 398 -5.08 -18.13 16.77
CA GLY A 398 -6.06 -18.72 15.87
C GLY A 398 -5.63 -20.08 15.34
N GLU A 399 -6.33 -20.56 14.31
CA GLU A 399 -6.06 -21.86 13.67
C GLU A 399 -5.44 -21.73 12.28
N ALA A 400 -5.51 -20.53 11.69
CA ALA A 400 -5.01 -20.22 10.35
C ALA A 400 -4.61 -18.75 10.26
N PRO A 401 -3.92 -18.30 9.21
CA PRO A 401 -3.62 -16.88 8.99
C PRO A 401 -4.84 -15.97 9.04
N SER A 402 -6.02 -16.47 8.61
CA SER A 402 -7.29 -15.72 8.64
C SER A 402 -7.80 -15.39 10.05
N SER A 403 -7.47 -16.19 11.06
CA SER A 403 -7.92 -16.03 12.45
C SER A 403 -6.83 -15.57 13.42
N GLY A 404 -5.57 -15.61 13.00
CA GLY A 404 -4.44 -15.12 13.76
C GLY A 404 -3.68 -14.09 12.94
N ALA A 405 -3.68 -12.82 13.36
CA ALA A 405 -3.02 -11.74 12.62
C ALA A 405 -1.58 -12.13 12.21
N PRO A 406 -1.26 -12.18 10.90
CA PRO A 406 0.10 -12.42 10.43
C PRO A 406 0.96 -11.17 10.58
N LEU A 407 2.29 -11.36 10.63
CA LEU A 407 3.26 -10.27 10.45
C LEU A 407 3.53 -10.10 8.96
N ILE A 408 3.21 -8.94 8.44
CA ILE A 408 3.29 -8.58 7.02
C ILE A 408 4.12 -7.33 6.83
N PHE A 409 4.61 -7.12 5.61
CA PHE A 409 5.35 -5.90 5.24
C PHE A 409 5.05 -5.49 3.79
N VAL A 410 5.35 -4.22 3.48
CA VAL A 410 5.22 -3.68 2.11
C VAL A 410 6.49 -3.99 1.34
N ASN A 411 6.36 -4.51 0.11
CA ASN A 411 7.42 -4.61 -0.87
C ASN A 411 7.01 -3.90 -2.17
N GLY A 412 7.97 -3.42 -2.94
CA GLY A 412 7.71 -2.67 -4.17
C GLY A 412 8.06 -3.41 -5.45
N ASP A 413 8.52 -4.66 -5.40
CA ASP A 413 9.08 -5.34 -6.56
C ASP A 413 8.08 -6.30 -7.20
N GLN A 414 8.07 -6.35 -8.54
CA GLN A 414 7.19 -7.23 -9.32
C GLN A 414 7.60 -8.70 -9.22
N ALA A 415 8.89 -8.94 -9.01
CA ALA A 415 9.43 -10.27 -8.75
C ALA A 415 10.41 -10.22 -7.58
N TYR A 416 10.25 -11.15 -6.64
CA TYR A 416 11.07 -11.21 -5.43
C TYR A 416 11.10 -12.61 -4.83
N GLU A 417 12.01 -12.80 -3.91
CA GLU A 417 12.17 -14.02 -3.13
C GLU A 417 12.32 -13.67 -1.65
N ILE A 418 11.62 -14.39 -0.81
CA ILE A 418 11.82 -14.38 0.64
C ILE A 418 12.23 -15.75 1.14
N GLU A 419 13.15 -15.81 2.09
CA GLU A 419 13.67 -17.02 2.69
C GLU A 419 13.76 -16.85 4.21
N CYS A 420 13.40 -17.88 4.97
CA CYS A 420 13.51 -17.86 6.42
C CYS A 420 13.67 -19.27 6.97
N GLU A 421 14.50 -19.44 7.99
CA GLU A 421 14.49 -20.64 8.81
C GLU A 421 13.36 -20.56 9.82
N ILE A 422 12.52 -21.59 9.88
CA ILE A 422 11.34 -21.67 10.72
C ILE A 422 11.39 -22.96 11.56
N GLU A 423 11.15 -22.79 12.87
CA GLU A 423 11.02 -23.90 13.82
C GLU A 423 9.70 -23.78 14.58
N VAL A 424 8.91 -24.83 14.64
CA VAL A 424 7.58 -24.85 15.25
C VAL A 424 7.53 -25.70 16.51
N ASP A 425 6.86 -25.21 17.55
CA ASP A 425 6.51 -25.99 18.74
C ASP A 425 5.41 -27.03 18.42
N PRO A 426 5.19 -28.03 19.27
CA PRO A 426 4.01 -28.89 19.19
C PRO A 426 2.71 -28.06 19.16
N GLU A 427 1.70 -28.53 18.45
CA GLU A 427 0.39 -27.85 18.27
C GLU A 427 0.49 -26.47 17.60
N THR A 428 1.59 -26.21 16.85
CA THR A 428 1.80 -24.93 16.14
C THR A 428 2.04 -25.20 14.66
N ARG A 429 1.53 -24.31 13.84
CA ARG A 429 1.79 -24.23 12.39
C ARG A 429 2.34 -22.84 12.07
N ALA A 430 3.37 -22.81 11.25
CA ALA A 430 3.96 -21.55 10.81
C ALA A 430 4.45 -21.65 9.36
N GLY A 431 4.66 -20.52 8.73
CA GLY A 431 5.15 -20.51 7.35
C GLY A 431 5.26 -19.12 6.74
N LEU A 432 5.48 -19.12 5.42
CA LEU A 432 5.54 -17.94 4.56
C LEU A 432 4.21 -17.74 3.84
N ILE A 433 3.81 -16.48 3.69
CA ILE A 433 2.48 -16.11 3.22
C ILE A 433 2.55 -14.87 2.31
N LEU A 434 1.64 -14.81 1.34
CA LEU A 434 1.20 -13.59 0.68
C LEU A 434 -0.22 -13.31 1.15
N PHE A 435 -0.43 -12.18 1.79
CA PHE A 435 -1.65 -11.87 2.51
C PHE A 435 -2.26 -10.56 2.00
N TYR A 436 -3.46 -10.65 1.46
CA TYR A 436 -4.29 -9.50 1.11
C TYR A 436 -5.22 -9.14 2.28
N ASP A 437 -6.10 -10.07 2.66
CA ASP A 437 -6.98 -9.98 3.82
C ASP A 437 -7.26 -11.39 4.41
N ARG A 438 -8.11 -11.45 5.43
CA ARG A 438 -8.49 -12.71 6.10
C ARG A 438 -9.16 -13.73 5.18
N GLN A 439 -9.65 -13.33 4.01
CA GLN A 439 -10.38 -14.18 3.06
C GLN A 439 -9.64 -14.36 1.73
N LEU A 440 -8.55 -13.61 1.51
CA LEU A 440 -7.76 -13.68 0.29
C LEU A 440 -6.26 -13.68 0.60
N TYR A 441 -5.69 -14.85 0.71
CA TYR A 441 -4.25 -15.06 0.91
C TYR A 441 -3.82 -16.42 0.34
N CYS A 442 -2.52 -16.58 0.11
CA CYS A 442 -1.91 -17.87 -0.22
C CYS A 442 -0.61 -18.06 0.55
N GLY A 443 -0.21 -19.29 0.75
CA GLY A 443 1.01 -19.58 1.50
C GLY A 443 1.30 -21.07 1.65
N LEU A 444 2.48 -21.33 2.14
CA LEU A 444 2.90 -22.66 2.59
C LEU A 444 3.33 -22.55 4.06
N GLY A 445 2.72 -23.33 4.90
CA GLY A 445 3.13 -23.54 6.27
C GLY A 445 3.37 -25.01 6.56
N PHE A 446 3.73 -25.32 7.80
CA PHE A 446 3.95 -26.68 8.25
C PHE A 446 3.77 -26.82 9.76
N ASP A 447 3.48 -28.03 10.21
CA ASP A 447 3.77 -28.56 11.52
C ASP A 447 4.82 -29.69 11.41
N ALA A 448 5.18 -30.33 12.52
CA ALA A 448 6.21 -31.37 12.51
C ALA A 448 5.88 -32.59 11.62
N LYS A 449 4.61 -32.77 11.22
CA LYS A 449 4.12 -33.95 10.48
C LYS A 449 3.69 -33.65 9.06
N ALA A 450 3.16 -32.45 8.81
CA ALA A 450 2.54 -32.12 7.54
C ALA A 450 2.82 -30.67 7.10
N PHE A 451 2.90 -30.45 5.81
CA PHE A 451 2.75 -29.14 5.21
C PHE A 451 1.28 -28.71 5.25
N VAL A 452 1.05 -27.40 5.24
CA VAL A 452 -0.28 -26.80 5.16
C VAL A 452 -0.30 -25.81 4.02
N THR A 453 -1.06 -26.11 2.97
CA THR A 453 -1.16 -25.22 1.81
C THR A 453 -2.39 -24.33 1.92
N HIS A 454 -2.22 -23.03 1.71
CA HIS A 454 -3.29 -22.06 1.68
C HIS A 454 -3.42 -21.45 0.29
N GLN A 455 -4.65 -21.31 -0.20
CA GLN A 455 -4.98 -20.64 -1.46
C GLN A 455 -6.39 -20.08 -1.39
N TYR A 456 -6.60 -18.84 -1.86
CA TYR A 456 -7.88 -18.12 -1.77
C TYR A 456 -8.44 -18.09 -0.33
N GLY A 457 -7.56 -17.84 0.65
CA GLY A 457 -7.96 -17.72 2.06
C GLY A 457 -8.37 -19.02 2.75
N ILE A 458 -8.22 -20.16 2.10
CA ILE A 458 -8.59 -21.48 2.67
C ILE A 458 -7.46 -22.50 2.60
N GLU A 459 -7.47 -23.43 3.52
CA GLU A 459 -6.58 -24.58 3.52
C GLU A 459 -6.96 -25.55 2.40
N ARG A 460 -5.98 -25.97 1.58
CA ARG A 460 -6.17 -26.85 0.42
C ARG A 460 -5.66 -28.27 0.61
N GLY A 461 -4.77 -28.52 1.53
CA GLY A 461 -4.26 -29.88 1.77
C GLY A 461 -3.12 -29.93 2.76
N ARG A 462 -2.85 -31.13 3.24
CA ARG A 462 -1.83 -31.46 4.23
C ARG A 462 -0.94 -32.61 3.79
N PRO A 463 -0.08 -32.43 2.76
CA PRO A 463 0.88 -33.48 2.41
C PRO A 463 1.92 -33.68 3.52
N ALA A 464 2.51 -34.87 3.60
CA ALA A 464 3.49 -35.21 4.61
C ALA A 464 4.71 -34.29 4.55
N ASN A 465 5.17 -33.84 5.73
CA ASN A 465 6.38 -33.05 5.90
C ASN A 465 7.56 -33.98 6.26
N PRO A 466 8.57 -34.12 5.38
CA PRO A 466 9.73 -34.99 5.64
C PRO A 466 10.80 -34.33 6.53
N HIS A 467 10.67 -33.05 6.84
CA HIS A 467 11.73 -32.25 7.51
C HIS A 467 11.52 -32.14 9.03
N GLY A 468 10.34 -32.55 9.54
CA GLY A 468 10.03 -32.43 10.96
C GLY A 468 9.70 -30.97 11.38
N ALA A 469 10.10 -30.60 12.60
CA ALA A 469 9.70 -29.34 13.22
C ALA A 469 10.52 -28.11 12.79
N ARG A 470 11.61 -28.27 12.02
CA ARG A 470 12.51 -27.18 11.63
C ARG A 470 12.96 -27.33 10.19
N MET A 471 12.89 -26.24 9.42
CA MET A 471 13.37 -26.20 8.04
C MET A 471 13.64 -24.77 7.58
N LEU A 472 14.38 -24.62 6.50
CA LEU A 472 14.39 -23.40 5.68
C LEU A 472 13.24 -23.46 4.67
N MET A 473 12.52 -22.36 4.58
CA MET A 473 11.47 -22.16 3.58
C MET A 473 11.81 -20.97 2.70
N ARG A 474 11.44 -21.08 1.43
CA ARG A 474 11.58 -20.00 0.44
C ARG A 474 10.28 -19.86 -0.33
N LEU A 475 9.78 -18.62 -0.42
CA LEU A 475 8.71 -18.21 -1.31
C LEU A 475 9.33 -17.36 -2.42
N ARG A 476 9.06 -17.71 -3.66
CA ARG A 476 9.46 -16.94 -4.83
C ARG A 476 8.21 -16.51 -5.58
N ASN A 477 8.02 -15.19 -5.70
CA ASN A 477 7.01 -14.60 -6.58
C ASN A 477 7.69 -14.09 -7.84
N THR A 478 7.32 -14.62 -8.98
CA THR A 478 7.81 -14.18 -10.29
C THR A 478 6.62 -13.63 -11.06
N ARG A 479 6.36 -12.33 -10.88
CA ARG A 479 5.28 -11.62 -11.59
C ARG A 479 3.96 -12.39 -11.50
N HIS A 480 3.46 -12.54 -10.25
CA HIS A 480 2.24 -13.25 -9.85
C HIS A 480 2.32 -14.80 -9.83
N ILE A 481 3.38 -15.40 -10.32
CA ILE A 481 3.56 -16.84 -10.21
C ILE A 481 4.37 -17.14 -8.96
N VAL A 482 3.72 -17.76 -7.97
CA VAL A 482 4.29 -18.06 -6.66
C VAL A 482 4.70 -19.52 -6.59
N ALA A 483 5.94 -19.77 -6.20
CA ALA A 483 6.49 -21.10 -5.93
C ALA A 483 7.13 -21.14 -4.55
N PHE A 484 7.03 -22.30 -3.91
CA PHE A 484 7.67 -22.57 -2.62
C PHE A 484 8.78 -23.60 -2.75
N HIS A 485 9.81 -23.45 -1.93
CA HIS A 485 10.90 -24.42 -1.81
C HIS A 485 11.18 -24.65 -0.34
N THR A 486 11.60 -25.87 0.01
CA THR A 486 11.94 -26.27 1.36
C THR A 486 13.30 -26.96 1.40
N SER A 487 14.00 -26.82 2.52
CA SER A 487 15.27 -27.48 2.80
C SER A 487 15.31 -27.94 4.26
N GLY A 488 15.61 -29.21 4.47
CA GLY A 488 15.80 -29.80 5.81
C GLY A 488 17.26 -29.92 6.22
N ASP A 489 18.22 -29.49 5.39
CA ASP A 489 19.67 -29.70 5.58
C ASP A 489 20.46 -28.38 5.67
N GLY A 490 19.77 -27.30 6.09
CA GLY A 490 20.40 -25.99 6.25
C GLY A 490 20.68 -25.27 4.93
N GLY A 491 19.89 -25.54 3.89
CA GLY A 491 20.00 -24.86 2.59
C GLY A 491 21.00 -25.50 1.62
N LYS A 492 21.57 -26.66 1.95
CA LYS A 492 22.48 -27.40 1.05
C LYS A 492 21.73 -27.95 -0.16
N THR A 493 20.52 -28.46 0.07
CA THR A 493 19.62 -28.93 -0.99
C THR A 493 18.24 -28.28 -0.83
N TRP A 494 17.61 -27.97 -1.94
CA TRP A 494 16.29 -27.37 -1.99
C TRP A 494 15.35 -28.22 -2.82
N LYS A 495 14.17 -28.51 -2.27
CA LYS A 495 13.10 -29.18 -2.98
C LYS A 495 11.98 -28.19 -3.28
N ARG A 496 11.62 -28.06 -4.56
CA ARG A 496 10.43 -27.31 -4.95
C ARG A 496 9.19 -28.04 -4.47
N PHE A 497 8.28 -27.31 -3.85
CA PHE A 497 6.96 -27.82 -3.50
C PHE A 497 6.12 -27.98 -4.78
N ASP A 498 5.35 -29.06 -4.88
CA ASP A 498 4.72 -29.48 -6.14
C ASP A 498 3.65 -28.52 -6.65
N ARG A 499 3.11 -27.63 -5.80
CA ARG A 499 2.10 -26.66 -6.19
C ARG A 499 2.71 -25.27 -6.38
N GLY A 500 2.49 -24.69 -7.56
CA GLY A 500 2.60 -23.26 -7.81
C GLY A 500 1.23 -22.59 -7.69
N MET A 501 1.23 -21.30 -7.43
CA MET A 501 0.01 -20.49 -7.27
C MET A 501 0.09 -19.28 -8.17
N GLU A 502 -1.03 -18.92 -8.77
CA GLU A 502 -1.19 -17.69 -9.54
C GLU A 502 -1.99 -16.70 -8.68
N VAL A 503 -1.51 -15.44 -8.55
CA VAL A 503 -2.05 -14.47 -7.60
C VAL A 503 -2.40 -13.11 -8.21
N SER A 504 -2.48 -12.99 -9.54
CA SER A 504 -2.79 -11.70 -10.21
C SER A 504 -4.14 -11.13 -9.78
N GLY A 505 -5.10 -11.99 -9.43
CA GLY A 505 -6.41 -11.60 -8.92
C GLY A 505 -6.48 -11.29 -7.42
N TYR A 506 -5.35 -11.24 -6.69
CA TYR A 506 -5.35 -10.96 -5.24
C TYR A 506 -5.26 -9.45 -4.99
N HIS A 507 -6.32 -8.72 -5.30
CA HIS A 507 -6.36 -7.27 -5.24
C HIS A 507 -7.78 -6.70 -5.06
N HIS A 508 -7.88 -5.38 -4.94
CA HIS A 508 -9.11 -4.65 -4.62
C HIS A 508 -10.29 -4.96 -5.55
N ASN A 509 -10.09 -5.02 -6.87
CA ASN A 509 -11.19 -5.23 -7.82
C ASN A 509 -11.86 -6.62 -7.70
N VAL A 510 -11.22 -7.56 -7.01
CA VAL A 510 -11.77 -8.89 -6.69
C VAL A 510 -12.40 -8.93 -5.30
N ARG A 511 -11.81 -8.23 -4.33
CA ARG A 511 -12.16 -8.42 -2.92
C ARG A 511 -12.59 -7.13 -2.20
N GLY A 512 -12.32 -5.96 -2.74
CA GLY A 512 -12.44 -4.69 -2.03
C GLY A 512 -11.29 -4.43 -1.06
N GLY A 513 -11.39 -3.39 -0.23
CA GLY A 513 -10.48 -3.10 0.87
C GLY A 513 -9.30 -2.20 0.53
N PHE A 514 -9.01 -1.91 -0.73
CA PHE A 514 -7.88 -1.06 -1.18
C PHE A 514 -6.49 -1.50 -0.70
N LEU A 515 -6.32 -2.79 -0.41
CA LEU A 515 -5.10 -3.36 0.15
C LEU A 515 -4.11 -3.81 -0.93
N MET A 516 -2.90 -4.10 -0.50
CA MET A 516 -1.84 -4.77 -1.26
C MET A 516 -1.74 -6.24 -0.86
N LEU A 517 -1.29 -7.09 -1.76
CA LEU A 517 -0.89 -8.47 -1.47
C LEU A 517 0.49 -8.48 -0.80
N LYS A 518 0.53 -8.40 0.52
CA LYS A 518 1.76 -8.24 1.32
C LYS A 518 2.42 -9.59 1.63
N PRO A 519 3.74 -9.74 1.43
CA PRO A 519 4.47 -10.88 1.95
C PRO A 519 4.57 -10.82 3.48
N GLY A 520 4.74 -12.00 4.10
CA GLY A 520 4.85 -12.07 5.54
C GLY A 520 5.10 -13.46 6.09
N ILE A 521 5.07 -13.55 7.42
CA ILE A 521 5.18 -14.76 8.22
C ILE A 521 3.97 -14.90 9.13
N TYR A 522 3.64 -16.14 9.50
CA TYR A 522 2.55 -16.40 10.43
C TYR A 522 2.87 -17.53 11.40
N ALA A 523 2.21 -17.53 12.55
CA ALA A 523 2.13 -18.63 13.49
C ALA A 523 0.70 -18.81 13.97
N ALA A 524 0.17 -20.03 13.86
CA ALA A 524 -1.16 -20.42 14.28
C ALA A 524 -1.09 -21.63 15.22
N GLY A 525 -2.09 -21.76 16.10
CA GLY A 525 -2.14 -22.80 17.12
C GLY A 525 -1.78 -22.30 18.52
N LYS A 526 -1.44 -23.21 19.43
CA LYS A 526 -1.28 -22.89 20.87
C LYS A 526 0.17 -22.61 21.29
N GLY A 527 1.16 -23.18 20.60
CA GLY A 527 2.59 -22.98 20.87
C GLY A 527 3.14 -21.75 20.17
N SER A 528 4.43 -21.77 19.87
CA SER A 528 5.14 -20.66 19.20
C SER A 528 5.93 -21.17 17.99
N ALA A 529 6.27 -20.25 17.11
CA ALA A 529 7.22 -20.49 16.04
C ALA A 529 8.42 -19.54 16.20
N ARG A 530 9.61 -20.03 15.87
CA ARG A 530 10.87 -19.28 15.88
C ARG A 530 11.33 -19.07 14.46
N PHE A 531 11.62 -17.82 14.14
CA PHE A 531 12.09 -17.38 12.83
C PHE A 531 13.52 -16.88 12.95
N ARG A 532 14.39 -17.25 11.99
CA ARG A 532 15.79 -16.83 11.96
C ARG A 532 16.19 -16.48 10.54
N GLY A 533 17.01 -15.43 10.42
CA GLY A 533 17.66 -15.06 9.18
C GLY A 533 16.67 -14.85 8.03
N PHE A 534 15.65 -14.03 8.23
CA PHE A 534 14.74 -13.63 7.18
C PHE A 534 15.48 -12.85 6.09
N LYS A 535 15.41 -13.33 4.85
CA LYS A 535 16.07 -12.71 3.70
C LYS A 535 15.04 -12.29 2.67
N TYR A 536 15.22 -11.11 2.14
CA TYR A 536 14.49 -10.58 0.99
C TYR A 536 15.47 -10.34 -0.16
N ARG A 537 15.03 -10.60 -1.38
CA ARG A 537 15.79 -10.25 -2.59
C ARG A 537 14.83 -9.95 -3.73
N ALA A 538 14.94 -8.77 -4.32
CA ALA A 538 14.30 -8.47 -5.60
C ALA A 538 14.96 -9.27 -6.73
N LEU A 539 14.19 -9.63 -7.75
CA LEU A 539 14.61 -10.52 -8.84
C LEU A 539 14.57 -9.85 -10.22
N ASP A 540 14.03 -8.63 -10.33
CA ASP A 540 13.93 -7.87 -11.60
C ASP A 540 15.21 -7.10 -11.94
#